data_226b0cbbc43f5ea441a2bbf977cca6b8
#
_entry.id   226b0cbbc43f5ea441a2bbf977cca6b8
#
_cell.length_a   1.000
_cell.length_b   1.000
_cell.length_c   1.000
_cell.angle_alpha   90.00
_cell.angle_beta   90.00
_cell.angle_gamma   90.00
#
_symmetry.space_group_name_H-M   'P 1'
#
loop_
_entity.id
_entity.type
_entity.pdbx_description
1 polymer ?
#
loop_
_entity_poly.entity_id
_entity_poly.type
_entity_poly.pdbx_seq_one_letter_code
_entity_poly.pdbx_strand_id
1 'polypeptide(L)'
;MKALEQRVDSMSPVRQLRFPAVVAITASLLGGCAAVDTLRKCGAGCRGDAEITAAVRTRLNARTELLAPNRVYVSTLDGVVYLSGEVATDLQRLDAEDIARATPGVPRVVNLINLEYNGR
;
A
#
# COMPACT_ATOMS: atom_id res chain seq x y z
N MET A 1 23.22 24.39 53.76
CA MET A 1 23.35 23.37 52.70
C MET A 1 22.62 22.07 53.02
N LYS A 2 22.74 21.50 54.15
CA LYS A 2 22.03 20.24 54.53
C LYS A 2 20.51 20.38 54.60
N ALA A 3 19.95 21.53 54.91
CA ALA A 3 18.52 21.80 54.94
C ALA A 3 17.88 21.92 53.55
N LEU A 4 18.63 22.30 52.53
CA LEU A 4 18.20 22.37 51.14
C LEU A 4 18.16 20.97 50.51
N GLU A 5 19.08 20.11 50.85
CA GLU A 5 19.16 18.73 50.39
C GLU A 5 18.00 17.88 50.93
N GLN A 6 17.60 18.07 52.17
CA GLN A 6 16.43 17.40 52.76
C GLN A 6 15.10 17.87 52.13
N ARG A 7 15.00 19.09 51.64
CA ARG A 7 13.80 19.57 50.98
C ARG A 7 13.61 18.98 49.57
N VAL A 8 14.66 18.68 48.90
CA VAL A 8 14.61 18.06 47.58
C VAL A 8 14.21 16.57 47.72
N ASP A 9 14.76 15.87 48.68
CA ASP A 9 14.43 14.46 48.92
C ASP A 9 13.00 14.25 49.43
N SER A 10 12.44 15.21 50.19
CA SER A 10 11.06 15.11 50.64
C SER A 10 10.03 15.41 49.56
N MET A 11 10.40 16.11 48.49
CA MET A 11 9.55 16.35 47.34
C MET A 11 9.62 15.24 46.28
N SER A 12 10.66 14.44 46.30
CA SER A 12 10.84 13.32 45.39
C SER A 12 9.72 12.26 45.44
N PRO A 13 9.24 11.81 46.59
CA PRO A 13 8.24 10.75 46.63
C PRO A 13 6.87 11.17 46.07
N VAL A 14 6.54 12.46 46.21
CA VAL A 14 5.25 12.97 45.68
C VAL A 14 5.27 13.13 44.17
N ARG A 15 6.43 13.39 43.61
CA ARG A 15 6.61 13.48 42.15
C ARG A 15 6.58 12.10 41.48
N GLN A 16 7.12 11.08 42.16
CA GLN A 16 7.15 9.73 41.61
C GLN A 16 5.77 9.06 41.60
N LEU A 17 4.91 9.39 42.55
CA LEU A 17 3.55 8.84 42.61
C LEU A 17 2.62 9.39 41.53
N ARG A 18 2.93 10.55 40.93
CA ARG A 18 2.14 11.14 39.86
C ARG A 18 2.56 10.64 38.45
N PHE A 19 3.80 10.20 38.29
CA PHE A 19 4.31 9.69 37.03
C PHE A 19 3.61 8.42 36.51
N PRO A 20 3.34 7.39 37.37
CA PRO A 20 2.70 6.18 36.85
C PRO A 20 1.26 6.41 36.37
N ALA A 21 0.55 7.36 36.96
CA ALA A 21 -0.82 7.69 36.51
C ALA A 21 -0.82 8.41 35.14
N VAL A 22 0.14 9.28 34.92
CA VAL A 22 0.28 9.98 33.63
C VAL A 22 0.79 9.03 32.54
N VAL A 23 1.71 8.16 32.88
CA VAL A 23 2.22 7.12 31.97
C VAL A 23 1.12 6.12 31.60
N ALA A 24 0.26 5.75 32.54
CA ALA A 24 -0.87 4.86 32.27
C ALA A 24 -1.90 5.49 31.32
N ILE A 25 -2.16 6.80 31.44
CA ILE A 25 -3.08 7.52 30.56
C ILE A 25 -2.49 7.69 29.16
N THR A 26 -1.18 7.94 29.07
CA THR A 26 -0.51 8.04 27.75
C THR A 26 -0.39 6.68 27.06
N ALA A 27 -0.24 5.59 27.80
CA ALA A 27 -0.26 4.24 27.24
C ALA A 27 -1.64 3.86 26.66
N SER A 28 -2.72 4.34 27.27
CA SER A 28 -4.08 4.14 26.76
C SER A 28 -4.35 4.92 25.46
N LEU A 29 -3.69 6.06 25.29
CA LEU A 29 -3.78 6.84 24.05
C LEU A 29 -2.94 6.23 22.91
N LEU A 30 -1.86 5.51 23.24
CA LEU A 30 -1.07 4.76 22.26
C LEU A 30 -1.77 3.49 21.76
N GLY A 31 -2.70 2.93 22.55
CA GLY A 31 -3.58 1.85 22.08
C GLY A 31 -4.52 2.27 20.94
N GLY A 32 -4.88 3.55 20.85
CA GLY A 32 -5.60 4.12 19.73
C GLY A 32 -4.79 4.15 18.43
N CYS A 33 -3.48 4.27 18.51
CA CYS A 33 -2.61 4.22 17.32
C CYS A 33 -2.50 2.83 16.70
N ALA A 34 -2.65 1.76 17.48
CA ALA A 34 -2.66 0.39 16.97
C ALA A 34 -3.93 0.10 16.16
N ALA A 35 -5.07 0.70 16.53
CA ALA A 35 -6.30 0.62 15.75
C ALA A 35 -6.20 1.43 14.44
N VAL A 36 -5.48 2.55 14.44
CA VAL A 36 -5.19 3.34 13.23
C VAL A 36 -4.20 2.61 12.33
N ASP A 37 -3.30 1.82 12.90
CA ASP A 37 -2.34 1.03 12.12
C ASP A 37 -2.99 -0.21 11.47
N THR A 38 -4.02 -0.78 12.09
CA THR A 38 -4.88 -1.80 11.45
C THR A 38 -5.78 -1.19 10.37
N LEU A 39 -6.27 0.03 10.57
CA LEU A 39 -6.97 0.79 9.51
C LEU A 39 -6.00 1.25 8.41
N ARG A 40 -4.76 1.55 8.73
CA ARG A 40 -3.69 1.78 7.73
C ARG A 40 -3.31 0.51 7.00
N LYS A 41 -3.37 -0.65 7.62
CA LYS A 41 -3.16 -1.93 6.95
C LYS A 41 -4.34 -2.32 6.06
N CYS A 42 -5.56 -1.94 6.39
CA CYS A 42 -6.68 -1.95 5.45
C CYS A 42 -6.54 -0.84 4.39
N GLY A 43 -6.02 0.33 4.75
CA GLY A 43 -5.61 1.37 3.81
C GLY A 43 -4.32 1.04 3.05
N ALA A 44 -3.49 0.11 3.54
CA ALA A 44 -2.39 -0.47 2.79
C ALA A 44 -2.88 -1.39 1.67
N GLY A 45 -4.10 -1.96 1.77
CA GLY A 45 -4.77 -2.60 0.65
C GLY A 45 -5.07 -1.60 -0.47
N CYS A 46 -5.68 -0.46 -0.15
CA CYS A 46 -5.94 0.61 -1.12
C CYS A 46 -4.65 1.28 -1.62
N ARG A 47 -3.64 1.40 -0.76
CA ARG A 47 -2.35 1.96 -1.10
C ARG A 47 -1.50 0.97 -1.89
N GLY A 48 -1.61 -0.30 -1.54
CA GLY A 48 -1.05 -1.40 -2.30
C GLY A 48 -1.62 -1.47 -3.71
N ASP A 49 -2.90 -1.22 -3.90
CA ASP A 49 -3.55 -1.21 -5.21
C ASP A 49 -2.98 -0.13 -6.13
N ALA A 50 -2.76 1.07 -5.62
CA ALA A 50 -2.14 2.15 -6.38
C ALA A 50 -0.68 1.85 -6.73
N GLU A 51 0.07 1.27 -5.80
CA GLU A 51 1.46 0.85 -6.01
C GLU A 51 1.56 -0.30 -7.02
N ILE A 52 0.69 -1.29 -6.90
CA ILE A 52 0.58 -2.42 -7.83
C ILE A 52 0.26 -1.89 -9.23
N THR A 53 -0.75 -1.02 -9.36
CA THR A 53 -1.13 -0.40 -10.63
C THR A 53 0.05 0.33 -11.27
N ALA A 54 0.77 1.13 -10.48
CA ALA A 54 1.94 1.86 -10.97
C ALA A 54 3.07 0.92 -11.40
N ALA A 55 3.36 -0.12 -10.63
CA ALA A 55 4.39 -1.10 -10.94
C ALA A 55 4.08 -1.88 -12.22
N VAL A 56 2.84 -2.37 -12.37
CA VAL A 56 2.40 -3.08 -13.58
C VAL A 56 2.46 -2.15 -14.79
N ARG A 57 1.95 -0.93 -14.66
CA ARG A 57 1.97 0.08 -15.73
C ARG A 57 3.38 0.41 -16.19
N THR A 58 4.32 0.57 -15.28
CA THR A 58 5.73 0.82 -15.60
C THR A 58 6.33 -0.32 -16.41
N ARG A 59 6.03 -1.57 -16.05
CA ARG A 59 6.53 -2.75 -16.77
C ARG A 59 5.89 -2.91 -18.15
N LEU A 60 4.61 -2.63 -18.27
CA LEU A 60 3.92 -2.64 -19.56
C LEU A 60 4.45 -1.55 -20.48
N ASN A 61 4.69 -0.35 -19.97
CA ASN A 61 5.25 0.76 -20.75
C ASN A 61 6.71 0.51 -21.19
N ALA A 62 7.43 -0.37 -20.54
CA ALA A 62 8.76 -0.79 -20.97
C ALA A 62 8.73 -1.72 -22.21
N ARG A 63 7.56 -2.23 -22.58
CA ARG A 63 7.36 -3.05 -23.77
C ARG A 63 6.82 -2.21 -24.91
N THR A 64 7.67 -1.92 -25.87
CA THR A 64 7.33 -1.09 -27.03
C THR A 64 6.21 -1.68 -27.88
N GLU A 65 6.08 -3.01 -27.90
CA GLU A 65 5.05 -3.76 -28.62
C GLU A 65 3.64 -3.58 -28.03
N LEU A 66 3.56 -3.16 -26.76
CA LEU A 66 2.29 -2.87 -26.07
C LEU A 66 1.94 -1.38 -26.05
N LEU A 67 2.81 -0.54 -26.62
CA LEU A 67 2.54 0.90 -26.79
C LEU A 67 1.70 1.14 -28.05
N ALA A 68 1.41 2.40 -28.31
CA ALA A 68 0.59 2.79 -29.44
C ALA A 68 1.00 2.07 -30.75
N PRO A 69 0.04 1.58 -31.55
CA PRO A 69 -1.40 1.85 -31.47
C PRO A 69 -2.15 1.05 -30.38
N ASN A 70 -1.53 0.08 -29.73
CA ASN A 70 -2.13 -0.72 -28.67
C ASN A 70 -2.51 0.17 -27.47
N ARG A 71 -3.62 -0.15 -26.85
CA ARG A 71 -4.15 0.57 -25.68
C ARG A 71 -4.38 -0.39 -24.53
N VAL A 72 -3.41 -0.53 -23.65
CA VAL A 72 -3.54 -1.37 -22.45
C VAL A 72 -3.70 -0.48 -21.24
N TYR A 73 -4.80 -0.67 -20.54
CA TYR A 73 -5.13 0.03 -19.31
C TYR A 73 -5.03 -0.94 -18.13
N VAL A 74 -4.52 -0.43 -17.00
CA VAL A 74 -4.35 -1.19 -15.77
C VAL A 74 -5.14 -0.51 -14.67
N SER A 75 -5.95 -1.28 -13.96
CA SER A 75 -6.55 -0.89 -12.70
C SER A 75 -6.40 -2.02 -11.69
N THR A 76 -6.26 -1.68 -10.42
CA THR A 76 -6.19 -2.67 -9.34
C THR A 76 -7.28 -2.36 -8.34
N LEU A 77 -8.00 -3.39 -7.93
CA LEU A 77 -9.06 -3.31 -6.93
C LEU A 77 -8.95 -4.52 -6.02
N ASP A 78 -8.80 -4.26 -4.73
CA ASP A 78 -8.65 -5.29 -3.68
C ASP A 78 -7.55 -6.33 -4.00
N GLY A 79 -6.40 -5.85 -4.52
CA GLY A 79 -5.28 -6.69 -4.91
C GLY A 79 -5.46 -7.45 -6.23
N VAL A 80 -6.58 -7.29 -6.90
CA VAL A 80 -6.82 -7.90 -8.23
C VAL A 80 -6.48 -6.88 -9.32
N VAL A 81 -5.56 -7.25 -10.20
CA VAL A 81 -5.18 -6.43 -11.36
C VAL A 81 -6.10 -6.75 -12.53
N TYR A 82 -6.76 -5.74 -13.02
CA TYR A 82 -7.60 -5.80 -14.22
C TYR A 82 -6.84 -5.14 -15.38
N LEU A 83 -6.59 -5.92 -16.41
CA LEU A 83 -6.07 -5.42 -17.69
C LEU A 83 -7.24 -5.24 -18.65
N SER A 84 -7.33 -4.09 -19.27
CA SER A 84 -8.37 -3.78 -20.25
C SER A 84 -7.79 -3.01 -21.43
N GLY A 85 -8.54 -2.92 -22.50
CA GLY A 85 -8.14 -2.20 -23.71
C GLY A 85 -8.14 -3.07 -24.94
N GLU A 86 -7.33 -2.71 -25.92
CA GLU A 86 -7.26 -3.36 -27.23
C GLU A 86 -5.82 -3.53 -27.67
N VAL A 87 -5.53 -4.71 -28.22
CA VAL A 87 -4.25 -5.04 -28.83
C VAL A 87 -4.46 -5.73 -30.18
N ALA A 88 -3.46 -5.67 -31.04
CA ALA A 88 -3.56 -6.19 -32.39
C ALA A 88 -3.50 -7.72 -32.45
N THR A 89 -2.84 -8.38 -31.52
CA THR A 89 -2.58 -9.81 -31.54
C THR A 89 -2.87 -10.48 -30.20
N ASP A 90 -3.22 -11.75 -30.26
CA ASP A 90 -3.41 -12.58 -29.07
C ASP A 90 -2.11 -12.75 -28.25
N LEU A 91 -0.98 -12.78 -28.94
CA LEU A 91 0.33 -12.83 -28.29
C LEU A 91 0.58 -11.61 -27.41
N GLN A 92 0.26 -10.41 -27.88
CA GLN A 92 0.36 -9.19 -27.08
C GLN A 92 -0.57 -9.20 -25.88
N ARG A 93 -1.76 -9.78 -26.01
CA ARG A 93 -2.70 -9.96 -24.91
C ARG A 93 -2.13 -10.88 -23.83
N LEU A 94 -1.53 -11.99 -24.22
CA LEU A 94 -0.89 -12.93 -23.32
C LEU A 94 0.37 -12.35 -22.67
N ASP A 95 1.20 -11.64 -23.45
CA ASP A 95 2.41 -10.98 -22.92
C ASP A 95 2.06 -9.91 -21.87
N ALA A 96 1.01 -9.15 -22.09
CA ALA A 96 0.52 -8.20 -21.09
C ALA A 96 0.09 -8.89 -19.78
N GLU A 97 -0.58 -10.03 -19.87
CA GLU A 97 -0.98 -10.82 -18.72
C GLU A 97 0.22 -11.38 -17.96
N ASP A 98 1.21 -11.93 -18.68
CA ASP A 98 2.41 -12.50 -18.09
C ASP A 98 3.25 -11.43 -17.39
N ILE A 99 3.39 -10.24 -17.98
CA ILE A 99 4.05 -9.08 -17.34
C ILE A 99 3.35 -8.70 -16.05
N ALA A 100 2.02 -8.64 -16.06
CA ALA A 100 1.26 -8.31 -14.87
C ALA A 100 1.43 -9.37 -13.78
N ARG A 101 1.37 -10.64 -14.12
CA ARG A 101 1.58 -11.76 -13.18
C ARG A 101 2.99 -11.81 -12.61
N ALA A 102 3.99 -11.49 -13.43
CA ALA A 102 5.39 -11.44 -13.03
C ALA A 102 5.74 -10.21 -12.17
N THR A 103 4.80 -9.27 -12.00
CA THR A 103 5.01 -8.07 -11.17
C THR A 103 4.91 -8.44 -9.69
N PRO A 104 5.93 -8.13 -8.87
CA PRO A 104 5.87 -8.39 -7.43
C PRO A 104 4.65 -7.72 -6.78
N GLY A 105 4.01 -8.44 -5.85
CA GLY A 105 2.84 -7.96 -5.13
C GLY A 105 1.51 -8.15 -5.86
N VAL A 106 1.50 -8.76 -7.05
CA VAL A 106 0.27 -9.07 -7.80
C VAL A 106 -0.19 -10.49 -7.46
N PRO A 107 -1.26 -10.67 -6.67
CA PRO A 107 -1.76 -11.99 -6.34
C PRO A 107 -2.67 -12.57 -7.42
N ARG A 108 -3.34 -11.71 -8.18
CA ARG A 108 -4.32 -12.12 -9.21
C ARG A 108 -4.41 -11.13 -10.34
N VAL A 109 -4.53 -11.65 -11.55
CA VAL A 109 -4.73 -10.87 -12.78
C VAL A 109 -6.00 -11.33 -13.48
N VAL A 110 -6.81 -10.39 -13.91
CA VAL A 110 -7.97 -10.58 -14.78
C VAL A 110 -7.71 -9.86 -16.10
N ASN A 111 -7.62 -10.61 -17.17
CA ASN A 111 -7.34 -10.09 -18.49
C ASN A 111 -8.66 -9.86 -19.25
N LEU A 112 -8.99 -8.59 -19.47
CA LEU A 112 -10.17 -8.13 -20.22
C LEU A 112 -9.75 -7.39 -21.52
N ILE A 113 -8.52 -7.64 -21.99
CA ILE A 113 -8.02 -7.04 -23.21
C ILE A 113 -8.72 -7.69 -24.41
N ASN A 114 -9.27 -6.87 -25.28
CA ASN A 114 -9.86 -7.29 -26.53
C ASN A 114 -8.83 -7.28 -27.65
N LEU A 115 -9.05 -8.11 -28.67
CA LEU A 115 -8.29 -8.03 -29.90
C LEU A 115 -8.92 -6.97 -30.80
N GLU A 116 -8.09 -6.07 -31.32
CA GLU A 116 -8.53 -5.14 -32.34
C GLU A 116 -8.77 -5.93 -33.63
N TYR A 117 -10.02 -6.23 -33.90
CA TYR A 117 -10.40 -6.89 -35.15
C TYR A 117 -10.42 -5.85 -36.28
N ASN A 118 -9.28 -5.67 -36.94
CA ASN A 118 -9.23 -4.96 -38.22
C ASN A 118 -9.88 -5.84 -39.26
N GLY A 119 -11.20 -5.88 -39.26
CA GLY A 119 -11.99 -6.54 -40.28
C GLY A 119 -11.74 -5.90 -41.63
N ARG A 120 -10.92 -6.52 -42.42
CA ARG A 120 -10.92 -6.40 -43.87
C ARG A 120 -11.67 -7.56 -44.50
#